data_153193b81a431506df687baac5eea94f
#
_entry.id   153193b81a431506df687baac5eea94f
#
_cell.length_a   1.000
_cell.length_b   1.000
_cell.length_c   1.000
_cell.angle_alpha   90.00
_cell.angle_beta   90.00
_cell.angle_gamma   90.00
#
_symmetry.space_group_name_H-M   'P 1'
#
loop_
_entity.id
_entity.type
_entity.pdbx_description
1 polymer ?
#
loop_
_entity_poly.entity_id
_entity_poly.type
_entity_poly.pdbx_seq_one_letter_code
_entity_poly.pdbx_strand_id
1 'polypeptide(L)'
;MAKSIKTYLKIAAKDYSSRSVNPPVVRASTILFKTMQELRKHQKDIAKGKDVEHWDYGRAGTQTTVQLQKLLRGLEEAYQVFLTPTGFAAVALSIMSICRPGDEIVISDGVYRPTQKLTDDLLKEFKVKAIWYNPNSFEDLKKKITKKTKLIYVENPGSNTFEMNDLGKIISFAKCHNVASKSKF
;
A
#
# COMPACT_ATOMS: atom_id res chain seq x y z
N MET A 1 -19.02 9.22 -17.75
CA MET A 1 -19.11 10.13 -16.60
C MET A 1 -18.53 9.42 -15.39
N ALA A 2 -17.48 9.95 -14.78
CA ALA A 2 -16.93 9.42 -13.53
C ALA A 2 -17.99 9.55 -12.43
N LYS A 3 -18.31 8.45 -11.76
CA LYS A 3 -19.22 8.46 -10.61
C LYS A 3 -18.55 9.21 -9.48
N SER A 4 -19.30 10.09 -8.77
CA SER A 4 -18.73 10.76 -7.59
C SER A 4 -18.30 9.72 -6.54
N ILE A 5 -17.28 10.02 -5.74
CA ILE A 5 -16.81 9.16 -4.64
C ILE A 5 -17.99 8.73 -3.74
N LYS A 6 -18.89 9.64 -3.42
CA LYS A 6 -20.11 9.36 -2.64
C LYS A 6 -21.02 8.32 -3.30
N THR A 7 -21.16 8.38 -4.63
CA THR A 7 -21.95 7.41 -5.40
C THR A 7 -21.24 6.06 -5.45
N TYR A 8 -19.91 6.06 -5.62
CA TYR A 8 -19.10 4.86 -5.62
C TYR A 8 -19.22 4.11 -4.29
N LEU A 9 -19.05 4.79 -3.16
CA LEU A 9 -19.17 4.20 -1.81
C LEU A 9 -20.55 3.58 -1.57
N LYS A 10 -21.63 4.25 -2.02
CA LYS A 10 -23.00 3.71 -1.91
C LYS A 10 -23.23 2.45 -2.75
N ILE A 11 -22.63 2.38 -3.94
CA ILE A 11 -22.79 1.23 -4.85
C ILE A 11 -21.94 0.05 -4.37
N ALA A 12 -20.72 0.28 -3.94
CA ALA A 12 -19.83 -0.74 -3.43
C ALA A 12 -20.39 -1.44 -2.16
N ALA A 13 -21.26 -0.74 -1.41
CA ALA A 13 -21.96 -1.31 -0.25
C ALA A 13 -23.18 -2.17 -0.62
N LYS A 14 -23.62 -2.20 -1.89
CA LYS A 14 -24.87 -2.87 -2.31
C LYS A 14 -24.72 -4.32 -2.78
N ASP A 15 -23.51 -4.83 -2.90
CA ASP A 15 -23.25 -6.15 -3.51
C ASP A 15 -23.37 -7.30 -2.50
N TYR A 16 -24.43 -7.24 -1.65
CA TYR A 16 -24.68 -8.25 -0.63
C TYR A 16 -26.02 -8.93 -0.82
N SER A 17 -26.02 -10.24 -0.70
CA SER A 17 -27.23 -11.08 -0.63
C SER A 17 -28.07 -10.84 0.63
N SER A 18 -27.58 -10.07 1.60
CA SER A 18 -28.31 -9.68 2.80
C SER A 18 -29.07 -8.36 2.58
N ARG A 19 -30.23 -8.21 3.23
CA ARG A 19 -30.99 -6.96 3.26
C ARG A 19 -30.32 -5.84 4.06
N SER A 20 -29.14 -6.09 4.60
CA SER A 20 -28.34 -5.12 5.37
C SER A 20 -27.73 -4.06 4.44
N VAL A 21 -27.69 -2.81 4.91
CA VAL A 21 -26.99 -1.72 4.21
C VAL A 21 -25.49 -1.90 4.29
N ASN A 22 -25.00 -2.49 5.38
CA ASN A 22 -23.58 -2.74 5.61
C ASN A 22 -23.22 -4.18 5.30
N PRO A 23 -21.98 -4.43 4.86
CA PRO A 23 -21.48 -5.79 4.69
C PRO A 23 -21.51 -6.56 6.02
N PRO A 24 -21.84 -7.85 6.02
CA PRO A 24 -21.76 -8.67 7.21
C PRO A 24 -20.30 -8.83 7.64
N VAL A 25 -20.06 -8.88 8.94
CA VAL A 25 -18.74 -9.20 9.50
C VAL A 25 -18.57 -10.71 9.52
N VAL A 26 -17.79 -11.23 8.59
CA VAL A 26 -17.47 -12.66 8.50
C VAL A 26 -16.18 -12.94 9.27
N ARG A 27 -16.31 -13.70 10.37
CA ARG A 27 -15.17 -14.19 11.17
C ARG A 27 -15.05 -15.68 10.95
N ALA A 28 -14.04 -16.11 10.22
CA ALA A 28 -13.83 -17.52 9.92
C ALA A 28 -12.34 -17.84 9.86
N SER A 29 -12.00 -19.05 10.25
CA SER A 29 -10.68 -19.67 10.01
C SER A 29 -10.76 -20.55 8.78
N THR A 30 -11.58 -21.57 8.84
CA THR A 30 -11.80 -22.51 7.74
C THR A 30 -12.97 -22.06 6.88
N ILE A 31 -12.78 -22.04 5.57
CA ILE A 31 -13.80 -21.76 4.58
C ILE A 31 -14.21 -23.07 3.91
N LEU A 32 -15.51 -23.38 3.94
CA LEU A 32 -16.03 -24.63 3.39
C LEU A 32 -16.43 -24.44 1.93
N PHE A 33 -16.07 -25.39 1.11
CA PHE A 33 -16.47 -25.52 -0.30
C PHE A 33 -17.41 -26.72 -0.43
N LYS A 34 -18.41 -26.62 -1.30
CA LYS A 34 -19.38 -27.71 -1.50
C LYS A 34 -18.73 -28.95 -2.10
N THR A 35 -17.70 -28.78 -2.93
CA THR A 35 -16.99 -29.87 -3.59
C THR A 35 -15.50 -29.59 -3.68
N MET A 36 -14.69 -30.66 -3.80
CA MET A 36 -13.26 -30.55 -4.06
C MET A 36 -12.96 -29.91 -5.42
N GLN A 37 -13.86 -30.04 -6.37
CA GLN A 37 -13.70 -29.41 -7.69
C GLN A 37 -13.82 -27.88 -7.57
N GLU A 38 -14.79 -27.39 -6.79
CA GLU A 38 -14.96 -25.97 -6.49
C GLU A 38 -13.72 -25.39 -5.81
N LEU A 39 -13.20 -26.06 -4.77
CA LEU A 39 -11.96 -25.64 -4.09
C LEU A 39 -10.79 -25.56 -5.06
N ARG A 40 -10.57 -26.60 -5.87
CA ARG A 40 -9.45 -26.61 -6.84
C ARG A 40 -9.58 -25.51 -7.90
N LYS A 41 -10.80 -25.23 -8.36
CA LYS A 41 -11.07 -24.12 -9.28
C LYS A 41 -10.74 -22.79 -8.62
N HIS A 42 -11.22 -22.57 -7.40
CA HIS A 42 -10.97 -21.37 -6.62
C HIS A 42 -9.48 -21.11 -6.40
N GLN A 43 -8.73 -22.12 -5.98
CA GLN A 43 -7.26 -22.03 -5.84
C GLN A 43 -6.54 -21.68 -7.15
N LYS A 44 -6.97 -22.25 -8.27
CA LYS A 44 -6.45 -21.90 -9.59
C LYS A 44 -6.75 -20.45 -9.98
N ASP A 45 -7.92 -19.95 -9.62
CA ASP A 45 -8.32 -18.55 -9.91
C ASP A 45 -7.49 -17.57 -9.06
N ILE A 46 -7.27 -17.87 -7.79
CA ILE A 46 -6.33 -17.10 -6.92
C ILE A 46 -4.91 -17.09 -7.51
N ALA A 47 -4.39 -18.26 -7.88
CA ALA A 47 -3.03 -18.38 -8.44
C ALA A 47 -2.86 -17.60 -9.76
N LYS A 48 -3.93 -17.37 -10.49
CA LYS A 48 -3.95 -16.54 -11.71
C LYS A 48 -4.18 -15.04 -11.44
N GLY A 49 -4.25 -14.64 -10.17
CA GLY A 49 -4.51 -13.25 -9.79
C GLY A 49 -5.93 -12.76 -10.09
N LYS A 50 -6.90 -13.67 -10.27
CA LYS A 50 -8.27 -13.28 -10.46
C LYS A 50 -8.89 -12.75 -9.18
N ASP A 51 -9.82 -11.82 -9.31
CA ASP A 51 -10.65 -11.39 -8.20
C ASP A 51 -11.52 -12.56 -7.70
N VAL A 52 -11.45 -12.79 -6.40
CA VAL A 52 -12.26 -13.79 -5.70
C VAL A 52 -13.13 -13.09 -4.66
N GLU A 53 -14.27 -13.67 -4.35
CA GLU A 53 -15.19 -13.11 -3.33
C GLU A 53 -14.69 -13.34 -1.90
N HIS A 54 -13.91 -14.40 -1.69
CA HIS A 54 -13.30 -14.77 -0.41
C HIS A 54 -12.06 -15.62 -0.67
N TRP A 55 -11.21 -15.76 0.34
CA TRP A 55 -10.07 -16.67 0.30
C TRP A 55 -10.49 -18.08 0.73
N ASP A 56 -9.64 -19.07 0.46
CA ASP A 56 -9.86 -20.46 0.87
C ASP A 56 -9.58 -20.69 2.37
N TYR A 57 -8.94 -19.73 3.03
CA TYR A 57 -8.64 -19.76 4.45
C TYR A 57 -8.68 -18.35 5.06
N GLY A 58 -9.35 -18.20 6.21
CA GLY A 58 -9.63 -16.90 6.84
C GLY A 58 -8.39 -16.07 7.21
N ARG A 59 -7.23 -16.71 7.43
CA ARG A 59 -5.96 -15.98 7.63
C ARG A 59 -5.56 -15.16 6.39
N ALA A 60 -5.81 -15.66 5.21
CA ALA A 60 -5.54 -14.95 3.97
C ALA A 60 -6.59 -13.86 3.69
N GLY A 61 -7.78 -14.02 4.23
CA GLY A 61 -8.88 -13.06 4.11
C GLY A 61 -10.25 -13.74 4.21
N THR A 62 -11.25 -12.94 4.53
CA THR A 62 -12.66 -13.32 4.50
C THR A 62 -13.41 -12.42 3.53
N GLN A 63 -14.67 -12.69 3.29
CA GLN A 63 -15.52 -11.84 2.47
C GLN A 63 -15.48 -10.37 2.93
N THR A 64 -15.45 -10.10 4.24
CA THR A 64 -15.36 -8.74 4.79
C THR A 64 -14.09 -8.03 4.36
N THR A 65 -12.93 -8.68 4.49
CA THR A 65 -11.63 -8.09 4.13
C THR A 65 -11.49 -7.91 2.62
N VAL A 66 -11.92 -8.88 1.83
CA VAL A 66 -11.90 -8.80 0.36
C VAL A 66 -12.76 -7.65 -0.14
N GLN A 67 -13.90 -7.40 0.48
CA GLN A 67 -14.77 -6.30 0.08
C GLN A 67 -14.17 -4.93 0.41
N LEU A 68 -13.53 -4.79 1.56
CA LEU A 68 -12.77 -3.58 1.89
C LEU A 68 -11.63 -3.34 0.88
N GLN A 69 -10.90 -4.41 0.53
CA GLN A 69 -9.84 -4.31 -0.50
C GLN A 69 -10.40 -3.87 -1.85
N LYS A 70 -11.53 -4.44 -2.29
CA LYS A 70 -12.20 -4.05 -3.54
C LYS A 70 -12.66 -2.60 -3.52
N LEU A 71 -13.25 -2.17 -2.39
CA LEU A 71 -13.70 -0.79 -2.20
C LEU A 71 -12.53 0.21 -2.32
N LEU A 72 -11.46 -0.03 -1.55
CA LEU A 72 -10.27 0.83 -1.56
C LEU A 72 -9.57 0.80 -2.91
N ARG A 73 -9.49 -0.36 -3.56
CA ARG A 73 -8.92 -0.49 -4.91
C ARG A 73 -9.64 0.41 -5.91
N GLY A 74 -10.97 0.41 -5.88
CA GLY A 74 -11.73 1.25 -6.79
C GLY A 74 -11.72 2.74 -6.43
N LEU A 75 -11.58 3.08 -5.14
CA LEU A 75 -11.47 4.46 -4.67
C LEU A 75 -10.13 5.08 -5.09
N GLU A 76 -9.05 4.32 -4.97
CA GLU A 76 -7.68 4.75 -5.24
C GLU A 76 -7.23 4.45 -6.68
N GLU A 77 -8.12 3.89 -7.52
CA GLU A 77 -7.79 3.41 -8.88
C GLU A 77 -6.55 2.51 -8.91
N ALA A 78 -6.36 1.74 -7.83
CA ALA A 78 -5.18 0.93 -7.62
C ALA A 78 -5.29 -0.44 -8.32
N TYR A 79 -4.14 -1.00 -8.73
CA TYR A 79 -4.10 -2.38 -9.25
C TYR A 79 -4.50 -3.39 -8.18
N GLN A 80 -3.96 -3.25 -6.97
CA GLN A 80 -4.21 -4.13 -5.83
C GLN A 80 -4.11 -3.39 -4.51
N VAL A 81 -4.83 -3.86 -3.49
CA VAL A 81 -4.80 -3.35 -2.12
C VAL A 81 -4.49 -4.49 -1.16
N PHE A 82 -3.55 -4.26 -0.26
CA PHE A 82 -3.22 -5.15 0.85
C PHE A 82 -3.57 -4.48 2.17
N LEU A 83 -4.35 -5.15 3.01
CA LEU A 83 -4.68 -4.67 4.34
C LEU A 83 -3.60 -5.09 5.32
N THR A 84 -3.23 -4.19 6.21
CA THR A 84 -2.25 -4.42 7.27
C THR A 84 -2.87 -4.10 8.63
N PRO A 85 -2.38 -4.69 9.73
CA PRO A 85 -2.96 -4.48 11.05
C PRO A 85 -2.76 -3.05 11.59
N THR A 86 -1.77 -2.31 11.06
CA THR A 86 -1.48 -0.92 11.47
C THR A 86 -0.93 -0.11 10.31
N GLY A 87 -1.05 1.22 10.37
CA GLY A 87 -0.43 2.12 9.39
C GLY A 87 1.10 1.98 9.35
N PHE A 88 1.73 1.78 10.51
CA PHE A 88 3.18 1.53 10.58
C PHE A 88 3.59 0.23 9.86
N ALA A 89 2.81 -0.84 10.00
CA ALA A 89 3.04 -2.06 9.24
C ALA A 89 2.90 -1.84 7.72
N ALA A 90 1.97 -0.99 7.30
CA ALA A 90 1.86 -0.61 5.89
C ALA A 90 3.12 0.11 5.38
N VAL A 91 3.66 1.04 6.17
CA VAL A 91 4.93 1.73 5.85
C VAL A 91 6.07 0.73 5.74
N ALA A 92 6.29 -0.10 6.77
CA ALA A 92 7.37 -1.06 6.83
C ALA A 92 7.33 -2.05 5.66
N LEU A 93 6.18 -2.69 5.43
CA LEU A 93 5.99 -3.65 4.33
C LEU A 93 6.21 -3.02 2.95
N SER A 94 5.78 -1.79 2.78
CA SER A 94 5.96 -1.09 1.51
C SER A 94 7.42 -0.83 1.19
N ILE A 95 8.22 -0.41 2.18
CA ILE A 95 9.66 -0.18 2.00
C ILE A 95 10.36 -1.52 1.76
N MET A 96 10.09 -2.52 2.61
CA MET A 96 10.73 -3.84 2.52
C MET A 96 10.34 -4.61 1.24
N SER A 97 9.21 -4.32 0.63
CA SER A 97 8.82 -4.94 -0.65
C SER A 97 9.68 -4.49 -1.81
N ILE A 98 10.24 -3.29 -1.75
CA ILE A 98 11.01 -2.64 -2.82
C ILE A 98 12.51 -2.75 -2.57
N CYS A 99 12.96 -2.38 -1.37
CA CYS A 99 14.39 -2.32 -1.04
C CYS A 99 14.98 -3.69 -0.69
N ARG A 100 16.22 -3.90 -1.08
CA ARG A 100 17.03 -5.11 -0.81
C ARG A 100 18.34 -4.71 -0.11
N PRO A 101 19.05 -5.64 0.53
CA PRO A 101 20.36 -5.36 1.13
C PRO A 101 21.34 -4.73 0.12
N GLY A 102 21.89 -3.59 0.47
CA GLY A 102 22.78 -2.80 -0.37
C GLY A 102 22.10 -1.64 -1.12
N ASP A 103 20.76 -1.60 -1.11
CA ASP A 103 20.00 -0.49 -1.70
C ASP A 103 20.00 0.76 -0.82
N GLU A 104 19.65 1.88 -1.44
CA GLU A 104 19.45 3.15 -0.77
C GLU A 104 18.00 3.60 -0.92
N ILE A 105 17.46 4.18 0.15
CA ILE A 105 16.17 4.85 0.19
C ILE A 105 16.39 6.32 0.50
N VAL A 106 15.86 7.22 -0.33
CA VAL A 106 15.88 8.67 -0.08
C VAL A 106 14.56 9.06 0.58
N ILE A 107 14.63 9.65 1.76
CA ILE A 107 13.49 9.89 2.65
C ILE A 107 13.43 11.37 3.00
N SER A 108 12.23 11.95 2.94
CA SER A 108 11.97 13.29 3.48
C SER A 108 12.23 13.30 5.00
N ASP A 109 12.93 14.30 5.53
CA ASP A 109 13.15 14.41 6.97
C ASP A 109 11.92 14.86 7.76
N GLY A 110 10.86 15.33 7.07
CA GLY A 110 9.54 15.63 7.64
C GLY A 110 8.64 14.42 7.90
N VAL A 111 9.13 13.17 7.72
CA VAL A 111 8.30 11.96 7.91
C VAL A 111 8.00 11.66 9.36
N TYR A 112 6.94 10.88 9.57
CA TYR A 112 6.52 10.34 10.86
C TYR A 112 7.68 9.67 11.62
N ARG A 113 7.90 10.06 12.88
CA ARG A 113 9.03 9.62 13.69
C ARG A 113 9.25 8.11 13.75
N PRO A 114 8.23 7.25 13.89
CA PRO A 114 8.44 5.79 13.79
C PRO A 114 8.99 5.32 12.45
N THR A 115 8.76 6.04 11.34
CA THR A 115 9.42 5.75 10.06
C THR A 115 10.92 6.04 10.13
N GLN A 116 11.32 7.14 10.80
CA GLN A 116 12.74 7.42 11.06
C GLN A 116 13.38 6.29 11.86
N LYS A 117 12.72 5.89 12.96
CA LYS A 117 13.21 4.78 13.78
C LYS A 117 13.30 3.46 13.01
N LEU A 118 12.35 3.17 12.13
CA LEU A 118 12.40 2.00 11.25
C LEU A 118 13.68 2.01 10.39
N THR A 119 14.06 3.18 9.85
CA THR A 119 15.24 3.30 8.99
C THR A 119 16.54 3.21 9.78
N ASP A 120 16.60 3.80 10.96
CA ASP A 120 17.81 3.86 11.78
C ASP A 120 18.12 2.52 12.47
N ASP A 121 17.08 1.78 12.84
CA ASP A 121 17.19 0.49 13.51
C ASP A 121 17.10 -0.66 12.48
N LEU A 122 15.86 -1.01 12.08
CA LEU A 122 15.59 -2.22 11.32
C LEU A 122 16.21 -2.23 9.92
N LEU A 123 16.03 -1.15 9.14
CA LEU A 123 16.54 -1.11 7.76
C LEU A 123 18.07 -1.11 7.72
N LYS A 124 18.71 -0.50 8.71
CA LYS A 124 20.16 -0.54 8.87
C LYS A 124 20.66 -1.96 9.08
N GLU A 125 20.01 -2.76 9.95
CA GLU A 125 20.32 -4.17 10.16
C GLU A 125 20.16 -4.98 8.85
N PHE A 126 19.17 -4.66 8.03
CA PHE A 126 19.00 -5.24 6.70
C PHE A 126 19.91 -4.64 5.62
N LYS A 127 20.90 -3.82 6.00
CA LYS A 127 21.85 -3.18 5.08
C LYS A 127 21.18 -2.30 4.02
N VAL A 128 20.05 -1.72 4.32
CA VAL A 128 19.40 -0.68 3.50
C VAL A 128 19.75 0.67 4.09
N LYS A 129 20.34 1.54 3.28
CA LYS A 129 20.83 2.85 3.72
C LYS A 129 19.76 3.91 3.53
N ALA A 130 19.38 4.60 4.59
CA ALA A 130 18.53 5.80 4.53
C ALA A 130 19.37 7.04 4.23
N ILE A 131 18.90 7.86 3.31
CA ILE A 131 19.47 9.16 2.94
C ILE A 131 18.38 10.20 3.10
N TRP A 132 18.58 11.15 4.00
CA TRP A 132 17.61 12.17 4.34
C TRP A 132 17.73 13.38 3.44
N TYR A 133 16.59 13.93 2.97
CA TYR A 133 16.57 15.17 2.22
C TYR A 133 15.60 16.18 2.86
N ASN A 134 15.90 17.45 2.65
CA ASN A 134 15.05 18.55 3.09
C ASN A 134 13.79 18.64 2.20
N PRO A 135 12.56 18.44 2.73
CA PRO A 135 11.31 18.47 1.96
C PRO A 135 11.05 19.81 1.27
N ASN A 136 11.63 20.91 1.79
CA ASN A 136 11.49 22.24 1.21
C ASN A 136 12.50 22.50 0.05
N SER A 137 13.34 21.50 -0.30
CA SER A 137 14.36 21.65 -1.33
C SER A 137 14.37 20.49 -2.32
N PHE A 138 13.77 20.71 -3.48
CA PHE A 138 13.86 19.72 -4.57
C PHE A 138 15.28 19.53 -5.09
N GLU A 139 16.12 20.56 -5.03
CA GLU A 139 17.54 20.46 -5.40
C GLU A 139 18.32 19.57 -4.43
N ASP A 140 17.98 19.59 -3.14
CA ASP A 140 18.57 18.68 -2.17
C ASP A 140 18.17 17.22 -2.47
N LEU A 141 16.89 16.96 -2.78
CA LEU A 141 16.44 15.65 -3.23
C LEU A 141 17.27 15.15 -4.43
N LYS A 142 17.43 15.97 -5.46
CA LYS A 142 18.21 15.61 -6.65
C LYS A 142 19.65 15.22 -6.34
N LYS A 143 20.31 15.97 -5.45
CA LYS A 143 21.68 15.70 -5.03
C LYS A 143 21.85 14.40 -4.25
N LYS A 144 20.78 13.93 -3.59
CA LYS A 144 20.78 12.71 -2.75
C LYS A 144 20.52 11.42 -3.53
N ILE A 145 20.02 11.52 -4.77
CA ILE A 145 19.77 10.35 -5.62
C ILE A 145 21.09 9.79 -6.15
N THR A 146 21.27 8.49 -6.02
CA THR A 146 22.40 7.73 -6.53
C THR A 146 21.93 6.55 -7.40
N LYS A 147 22.85 5.85 -8.04
CA LYS A 147 22.55 4.61 -8.77
C LYS A 147 22.00 3.48 -7.88
N LYS A 148 22.22 3.55 -6.57
CA LYS A 148 21.74 2.59 -5.57
C LYS A 148 20.36 2.95 -5.03
N THR A 149 19.85 4.14 -5.30
CA THR A 149 18.55 4.59 -4.84
C THR A 149 17.46 3.78 -5.53
N LYS A 150 16.65 3.08 -4.74
CA LYS A 150 15.52 2.26 -5.21
C LYS A 150 14.17 2.87 -4.88
N LEU A 151 14.11 3.71 -3.85
CA LEU A 151 12.86 4.29 -3.38
C LEU A 151 13.07 5.73 -2.95
N ILE A 152 12.14 6.60 -3.33
CA ILE A 152 11.93 7.92 -2.73
C ILE A 152 10.68 7.82 -1.87
N TYR A 153 10.82 8.05 -0.57
CA TYR A 153 9.72 8.01 0.38
C TYR A 153 9.39 9.43 0.86
N VAL A 154 8.14 9.83 0.67
CA VAL A 154 7.63 11.17 1.01
C VAL A 154 6.40 11.03 1.88
N GLU A 155 6.27 11.85 2.90
CA GLU A 155 5.03 12.06 3.63
C GLU A 155 4.52 13.47 3.30
N ASN A 156 3.25 13.58 2.89
CA ASN A 156 2.70 14.83 2.40
C ASN A 156 1.24 15.00 2.84
N PRO A 157 0.93 15.97 3.71
CA PRO A 157 1.87 16.89 4.36
C PRO A 157 2.84 16.21 5.31
N GLY A 158 3.98 16.87 5.61
CA GLY A 158 4.96 16.41 6.59
C GLY A 158 4.35 16.24 7.99
N SER A 159 4.85 15.25 8.76
CA SER A 159 4.18 14.74 9.96
C SER A 159 4.02 15.78 11.10
N ASN A 160 5.02 16.60 11.31
CA ASN A 160 5.02 17.57 12.42
C ASN A 160 5.02 19.02 11.94
N THR A 161 5.60 19.28 10.81
CA THR A 161 5.87 20.62 10.27
C THR A 161 4.92 20.98 9.14
N PHE A 162 4.13 20.01 8.67
CA PHE A 162 3.06 20.16 7.67
C PHE A 162 3.52 20.78 6.33
N GLU A 163 4.81 20.70 6.03
CA GLU A 163 5.31 21.12 4.72
C GLU A 163 4.72 20.29 3.60
N MET A 164 4.46 20.95 2.48
CA MET A 164 3.87 20.35 1.30
C MET A 164 4.93 20.18 0.22
N ASN A 165 5.20 18.94 -0.15
CA ASN A 165 6.07 18.63 -1.29
C ASN A 165 5.29 18.73 -2.61
N ASP A 166 5.95 19.15 -3.68
CA ASP A 166 5.42 19.02 -5.04
C ASP A 166 5.54 17.56 -5.50
N LEU A 167 4.52 16.75 -5.18
CA LEU A 167 4.49 15.33 -5.51
C LEU A 167 4.56 15.09 -7.02
N GLY A 168 3.93 15.96 -7.84
CA GLY A 168 3.97 15.82 -9.29
C GLY A 168 5.38 15.90 -9.84
N LYS A 169 6.17 16.85 -9.32
CA LYS A 169 7.58 17.05 -9.69
C LYS A 169 8.44 15.89 -9.20
N ILE A 170 8.24 15.41 -7.97
CA ILE A 170 8.97 14.27 -7.41
C ILE A 170 8.68 12.99 -8.19
N ILE A 171 7.41 12.70 -8.48
CA ILE A 171 7.00 11.51 -9.24
C ILE A 171 7.59 11.52 -10.66
N SER A 172 7.52 12.65 -11.35
CA SER A 172 8.10 12.82 -12.68
C SER A 172 9.61 12.59 -12.68
N PHE A 173 10.29 13.15 -11.69
CA PHE A 173 11.72 12.94 -11.51
C PHE A 173 12.07 11.47 -11.20
N ALA A 174 11.34 10.82 -10.30
CA ALA A 174 11.54 9.42 -9.96
C ALA A 174 11.39 8.49 -11.18
N LYS A 175 10.36 8.73 -12.01
CA LYS A 175 10.13 7.99 -13.26
C LYS A 175 11.31 8.12 -14.23
N CYS A 176 11.83 9.33 -14.42
CA CYS A 176 13.01 9.57 -15.29
C CYS A 176 14.26 8.83 -14.83
N HIS A 177 14.37 8.52 -13.53
CA HIS A 177 15.54 7.85 -12.95
C HIS A 177 15.30 6.37 -12.64
N ASN A 178 14.15 5.80 -13.06
CA ASN A 178 13.72 4.42 -12.74
C ASN A 178 13.73 4.11 -11.23
N VAL A 179 13.37 5.10 -10.43
CA VAL A 179 13.27 4.98 -8.97
C VAL A 179 11.79 4.89 -8.59
N ALA A 180 11.44 3.95 -7.72
CA ALA A 180 10.10 3.89 -7.16
C ALA A 180 9.85 5.11 -6.27
N SER A 181 8.68 5.74 -6.40
CA SER A 181 8.24 6.81 -5.51
C SER A 181 7.03 6.37 -4.72
N LYS A 182 7.02 6.64 -3.42
CA LYS A 182 5.91 6.37 -2.53
C LYS A 182 5.61 7.61 -1.70
N SER A 183 4.38 8.06 -1.78
CA SER A 183 3.84 9.07 -0.86
C SER A 183 2.79 8.43 0.05
N LYS A 184 2.74 8.91 1.29
CA LYS A 184 1.66 8.65 2.23
C LYS A 184 0.81 9.92 2.28
N PHE A 185 -0.48 9.76 2.06
CA PHE A 185 -1.48 10.81 2.22
C PHE A 185 -1.99 10.84 3.64
#